data_21d5dcd0222fa828aa879b81f93adae3
#
_entry.id   21d5dcd0222fa828aa879b81f93adae3
#
_cell.length_a   1.000
_cell.length_b   1.000
_cell.length_c   1.000
_cell.angle_alpha   90.00
_cell.angle_beta   90.00
_cell.angle_gamma   90.00
#
_symmetry.space_group_name_H-M   'P 1'
#
loop_
_entity.id
_entity.type
_entity.pdbx_description
1 polymer ?
#
loop_
_entity_poly.entity_id
_entity_poly.type
_entity_poly.pdbx_seq_one_letter_code
_entity_poly.pdbx_strand_id
1 'polypeptide(L)'
;MDLIDISPLLQPETAVFPGDTPLSREVLLDLSQGDNLTLSTLRSTVHLGSHLDAPSHYDVDGATIESVDLSRCIGECQVISVTATDGEEITLEHLVAQPKSSRVLLNTGSHPDPDHWGGNFSAISPSLIRYFAENGVTLLGVDTPSVDHADSKDLLSHAACKDGDILILEGLVLNGVEDGAYELLALPLKLQGFDASPVRAVLRSLPL
;
A
#
# COMPACT_ATOMS: atom_id res chain seq x y z
N MET A 1 -7.76 18.36 14.67
CA MET A 1 -6.90 17.31 14.10
C MET A 1 -7.74 16.61 13.05
N ASP A 2 -7.44 16.82 11.79
CA ASP A 2 -8.21 16.24 10.72
C ASP A 2 -7.55 14.93 10.31
N LEU A 3 -8.37 13.88 10.15
CA LEU A 3 -7.96 12.59 9.59
C LEU A 3 -8.28 12.61 8.10
N ILE A 4 -7.30 12.23 7.28
CA ILE A 4 -7.45 12.02 5.84
C ILE A 4 -7.43 10.52 5.61
N ASP A 5 -8.54 9.94 5.14
CA ASP A 5 -8.60 8.54 4.75
C ASP A 5 -7.91 8.38 3.39
N ILE A 6 -6.86 7.59 3.35
CA ILE A 6 -6.07 7.32 2.14
C ILE A 6 -6.21 5.86 1.68
N SER A 7 -7.35 5.22 2.01
CA SER A 7 -7.69 3.88 1.54
C SER A 7 -8.92 3.92 0.62
N PRO A 8 -8.98 3.07 -0.41
CA PRO A 8 -10.16 2.97 -1.26
C PRO A 8 -11.35 2.35 -0.49
N LEU A 9 -12.57 2.64 -0.97
CA LEU A 9 -13.73 1.84 -0.60
C LEU A 9 -13.57 0.44 -1.18
N LEU A 10 -13.60 -0.58 -0.32
CA LEU A 10 -13.52 -1.97 -0.77
C LEU A 10 -14.92 -2.49 -1.12
N GLN A 11 -15.09 -2.96 -2.34
CA GLN A 11 -16.34 -3.49 -2.90
C GLN A 11 -16.05 -4.64 -3.87
N PRO A 12 -17.04 -5.44 -4.28
CA PRO A 12 -16.80 -6.57 -5.19
C PRO A 12 -16.14 -6.19 -6.53
N GLU A 13 -16.31 -4.93 -6.94
CA GLU A 13 -15.75 -4.32 -8.15
C GLU A 13 -14.31 -3.86 -7.98
N THR A 14 -13.82 -3.72 -6.73
CA THR A 14 -12.42 -3.30 -6.46
C THR A 14 -11.46 -4.23 -7.19
N ALA A 15 -10.60 -3.63 -8.01
CA ALA A 15 -9.66 -4.37 -8.82
C ALA A 15 -8.68 -5.16 -7.96
N VAL A 16 -8.39 -6.38 -8.40
CA VAL A 16 -7.33 -7.23 -7.83
C VAL A 16 -6.34 -7.60 -8.93
N PHE A 17 -5.16 -8.05 -8.56
CA PHE A 17 -4.19 -8.52 -9.54
C PHE A 17 -4.79 -9.64 -10.40
N PRO A 18 -4.56 -9.69 -11.73
CA PRO A 18 -5.14 -10.68 -12.62
C PRO A 18 -4.84 -12.11 -12.15
N GLY A 19 -5.93 -12.87 -11.88
CA GLY A 19 -5.85 -14.25 -11.37
C GLY A 19 -5.99 -14.38 -9.86
N ASP A 20 -6.00 -13.28 -9.13
CA ASP A 20 -6.21 -13.29 -7.69
C ASP A 20 -7.70 -13.35 -7.29
N THR A 21 -7.98 -13.52 -6.00
CA THR A 21 -9.34 -13.69 -5.48
C THR A 21 -10.00 -12.32 -5.25
N PRO A 22 -11.04 -11.94 -5.99
CA PRO A 22 -11.75 -10.69 -5.77
C PRO A 22 -12.52 -10.70 -4.45
N LEU A 23 -12.88 -9.50 -3.96
CA LEU A 23 -13.72 -9.35 -2.79
C LEU A 23 -15.11 -9.95 -3.02
N SER A 24 -15.56 -10.76 -2.08
CA SER A 24 -16.94 -11.21 -2.02
C SER A 24 -17.47 -11.14 -0.60
N ARG A 25 -18.78 -10.87 -0.49
CA ARG A 25 -19.53 -10.87 0.75
C ARG A 25 -20.63 -11.94 0.69
N GLU A 26 -20.62 -12.85 1.63
CA GLU A 26 -21.72 -13.80 1.83
C GLU A 26 -22.51 -13.36 3.06
N VAL A 27 -23.81 -13.16 2.91
CA VAL A 27 -24.72 -12.82 4.01
C VAL A 27 -25.28 -14.10 4.59
N LEU A 28 -24.89 -14.46 5.82
CA LEU A 28 -25.30 -15.69 6.51
C LEU A 28 -26.62 -15.51 7.24
N LEU A 29 -26.84 -14.32 7.85
CA LEU A 29 -28.07 -13.90 8.53
C LEU A 29 -28.38 -12.47 8.11
N ASP A 30 -29.69 -12.13 8.02
CA ASP A 30 -30.13 -10.81 7.57
C ASP A 30 -31.36 -10.32 8.35
N LEU A 31 -31.19 -9.19 9.06
CA LEU A 31 -32.28 -8.51 9.76
C LEU A 31 -33.49 -8.22 8.85
N SER A 32 -33.24 -7.89 7.58
CA SER A 32 -34.31 -7.60 6.61
C SER A 32 -35.13 -8.83 6.24
N GLN A 33 -34.61 -10.03 6.51
CA GLN A 33 -35.27 -11.32 6.26
C GLN A 33 -35.89 -11.92 7.53
N GLY A 34 -35.82 -11.18 8.67
CA GLY A 34 -36.41 -11.59 9.93
C GLY A 34 -35.46 -12.26 10.91
N ASP A 35 -34.18 -12.32 10.60
CA ASP A 35 -33.17 -12.77 11.55
C ASP A 35 -32.98 -11.75 12.68
N ASN A 36 -32.38 -12.17 13.80
CA ASN A 36 -32.12 -11.33 14.96
C ASN A 36 -30.88 -10.44 14.83
N LEU A 37 -30.03 -10.63 13.80
CA LEU A 37 -28.85 -9.83 13.46
C LEU A 37 -28.48 -10.01 12.00
N THR A 38 -27.63 -9.14 11.47
CA THR A 38 -26.97 -9.34 10.16
C THR A 38 -25.58 -9.86 10.39
N LEU A 39 -25.24 -11.01 9.78
CA LEU A 39 -23.94 -11.65 9.83
C LEU A 39 -23.40 -11.89 8.42
N SER A 40 -22.18 -11.50 8.16
CA SER A 40 -21.54 -11.67 6.86
C SER A 40 -20.17 -12.29 6.97
N THR A 41 -19.80 -13.07 5.94
CA THR A 41 -18.44 -13.55 5.69
C THR A 41 -17.80 -12.73 4.59
N LEU A 42 -16.55 -12.34 4.78
CA LEU A 42 -15.71 -11.69 3.78
C LEU A 42 -14.71 -12.71 3.23
N ARG A 43 -14.55 -12.74 1.92
CA ARG A 43 -13.51 -13.52 1.23
C ARG A 43 -12.84 -12.64 0.19
N SER A 44 -11.50 -12.57 0.21
CA SER A 44 -10.69 -11.86 -0.79
C SER A 44 -9.24 -12.31 -0.73
N THR A 45 -8.40 -11.83 -1.67
CA THR A 45 -6.95 -11.77 -1.49
C THR A 45 -6.59 -10.89 -0.28
N VAL A 46 -5.41 -11.06 0.29
CA VAL A 46 -4.85 -10.14 1.32
C VAL A 46 -4.18 -8.92 0.71
N HIS A 47 -3.95 -8.93 -0.62
CA HIS A 47 -3.45 -7.81 -1.43
C HIS A 47 -4.61 -7.00 -2.05
N LEU A 48 -5.63 -6.68 -1.24
CA LEU A 48 -6.83 -5.98 -1.67
C LEU A 48 -6.79 -4.50 -1.27
N GLY A 49 -6.92 -3.59 -2.23
CA GLY A 49 -6.91 -2.14 -1.99
C GLY A 49 -5.63 -1.71 -1.25
N SER A 50 -5.75 -0.86 -0.23
CA SER A 50 -4.59 -0.52 0.59
C SER A 50 -4.20 -1.72 1.46
N HIS A 51 -2.95 -2.16 1.32
CA HIS A 51 -2.42 -3.31 2.05
C HIS A 51 -0.94 -3.13 2.37
N LEU A 52 -0.48 -3.85 3.38
CA LEU A 52 0.93 -3.93 3.77
C LEU A 52 1.45 -5.30 3.40
N ASP A 53 2.55 -5.34 2.65
CA ASP A 53 3.26 -6.57 2.36
C ASP A 53 4.13 -7.01 3.52
N ALA A 54 4.13 -8.30 3.79
CA ALA A 54 5.12 -8.92 4.66
C ALA A 54 6.34 -9.38 3.83
N PRO A 55 7.54 -9.42 4.42
CA PRO A 55 8.72 -9.93 3.72
C PRO A 55 8.53 -11.33 3.11
N SER A 56 7.68 -12.18 3.70
CA SER A 56 7.35 -13.52 3.18
C SER A 56 6.62 -13.51 1.83
N HIS A 57 6.12 -12.35 1.37
CA HIS A 57 5.51 -12.23 0.05
C HIS A 57 6.53 -12.43 -1.08
N TYR A 58 7.74 -11.93 -0.90
CA TYR A 58 8.81 -11.95 -1.92
C TYR A 58 10.13 -12.57 -1.42
N ASP A 59 10.15 -13.12 -0.22
CA ASP A 59 11.31 -13.81 0.36
C ASP A 59 10.88 -15.10 1.07
N VAL A 60 11.41 -16.26 0.63
CA VAL A 60 11.09 -17.56 1.20
C VAL A 60 11.46 -17.68 2.69
N ASP A 61 12.45 -16.95 3.13
CA ASP A 61 12.88 -16.86 4.54
C ASP A 61 12.33 -15.62 5.25
N GLY A 62 11.46 -14.87 4.57
CA GLY A 62 10.88 -13.62 5.06
C GLY A 62 9.92 -13.83 6.22
N ALA A 63 9.86 -12.83 7.10
CA ALA A 63 8.92 -12.79 8.20
C ALA A 63 7.47 -12.61 7.69
N THR A 64 6.51 -13.29 8.31
CA THR A 64 5.08 -13.18 8.02
C THR A 64 4.45 -11.97 8.71
N ILE A 65 3.26 -11.56 8.26
CA ILE A 65 2.64 -10.27 8.60
C ILE A 65 2.42 -10.05 10.09
N GLU A 66 2.13 -11.12 10.87
CA GLU A 66 1.91 -11.03 12.31
C GLU A 66 3.16 -10.65 13.11
N SER A 67 4.34 -10.76 12.50
CA SER A 67 5.63 -10.46 13.13
C SER A 67 6.23 -9.12 12.71
N VAL A 68 5.56 -8.38 11.81
CA VAL A 68 5.99 -7.03 11.41
C VAL A 68 6.01 -6.08 12.61
N ASP A 69 7.09 -5.31 12.74
CA ASP A 69 7.20 -4.27 13.78
C ASP A 69 6.22 -3.12 13.50
N LEU A 70 5.18 -3.04 14.33
CA LEU A 70 4.11 -2.04 14.19
C LEU A 70 4.62 -0.59 14.32
N SER A 71 5.77 -0.35 14.95
CA SER A 71 6.37 0.98 15.05
C SER A 71 6.75 1.55 13.68
N ARG A 72 6.96 0.68 12.68
CA ARG A 72 7.20 1.08 11.29
C ARG A 72 5.93 1.53 10.59
N CYS A 73 4.76 1.07 11.03
CA CYS A 73 3.45 1.32 10.42
C CYS A 73 2.74 2.56 10.99
N ILE A 74 3.27 3.16 12.05
CA ILE A 74 2.72 4.37 12.70
C ILE A 74 3.84 5.39 12.90
N GLY A 75 3.51 6.67 12.69
CA GLY A 75 4.36 7.79 13.03
C GLY A 75 4.54 8.76 11.88
N GLU A 76 5.45 9.73 12.07
CA GLU A 76 5.70 10.76 11.06
C GLU A 76 6.06 10.15 9.70
N CYS A 77 5.41 10.67 8.66
CA CYS A 77 5.63 10.31 7.26
C CYS A 77 5.67 11.56 6.39
N GLN A 78 6.15 11.39 5.17
CA GLN A 78 6.14 12.45 4.15
C GLN A 78 5.42 11.97 2.91
N VAL A 79 4.44 12.75 2.43
CA VAL A 79 3.84 12.59 1.11
C VAL A 79 4.67 13.39 0.11
N ILE A 80 5.04 12.76 -1.00
CA ILE A 80 5.84 13.35 -2.10
C ILE A 80 5.17 13.02 -3.42
N SER A 81 4.76 14.04 -4.16
CA SER A 81 4.32 13.88 -5.54
C SER A 81 5.48 13.56 -6.47
N VAL A 82 5.19 12.85 -7.55
CA VAL A 82 6.17 12.54 -8.60
C VAL A 82 5.72 13.12 -9.95
N THR A 83 6.67 13.34 -10.85
CA THR A 83 6.43 13.95 -12.17
C THR A 83 6.58 12.93 -13.30
N ALA A 84 6.56 11.63 -13.01
CA ALA A 84 6.62 10.57 -14.00
C ALA A 84 5.31 10.51 -14.83
N THR A 85 5.42 10.02 -16.06
CA THR A 85 4.26 9.69 -16.90
C THR A 85 3.78 8.27 -16.58
N ASP A 86 2.49 7.98 -16.87
CA ASP A 86 1.91 6.66 -16.63
C ASP A 86 2.75 5.54 -17.28
N GLY A 87 3.04 4.50 -16.50
CA GLY A 87 3.86 3.36 -16.92
C GLY A 87 5.35 3.62 -16.95
N GLU A 88 5.81 4.82 -16.59
CA GLU A 88 7.24 5.13 -16.49
C GLU A 88 7.82 4.64 -15.14
N GLU A 89 9.07 4.20 -15.14
CA GLU A 89 9.78 3.84 -13.92
C GLU A 89 10.18 5.12 -13.15
N ILE A 90 9.73 5.22 -11.89
CA ILE A 90 9.98 6.39 -11.03
C ILE A 90 11.40 6.35 -10.49
N THR A 91 12.17 7.37 -10.81
CA THR A 91 13.54 7.59 -10.34
C THR A 91 13.63 8.80 -9.41
N LEU A 92 14.82 9.04 -8.84
CA LEU A 92 15.07 10.19 -7.96
C LEU A 92 14.75 11.55 -8.64
N GLU A 93 14.95 11.63 -9.95
CA GLU A 93 14.70 12.87 -10.72
C GLU A 93 13.22 13.24 -10.81
N HIS A 94 12.33 12.26 -10.65
CA HIS A 94 10.88 12.48 -10.69
C HIS A 94 10.31 12.99 -9.36
N LEU A 95 11.07 12.95 -8.26
CA LEU A 95 10.58 13.42 -6.97
C LEU A 95 10.56 14.95 -6.93
N VAL A 96 9.41 15.53 -6.55
CA VAL A 96 9.28 16.99 -6.36
C VAL A 96 9.97 17.49 -5.08
N ALA A 97 10.30 16.58 -4.15
CA ALA A 97 11.00 16.88 -2.90
C ALA A 97 11.90 15.72 -2.46
N GLN A 98 12.94 16.04 -1.69
CA GLN A 98 13.81 15.02 -1.07
C GLN A 98 13.11 14.35 0.12
N PRO A 99 13.35 13.05 0.37
CA PRO A 99 12.84 12.35 1.55
C PRO A 99 13.47 12.94 2.83
N LYS A 100 12.62 13.17 3.85
CA LYS A 100 13.00 13.71 5.16
C LYS A 100 12.43 12.89 6.32
N SER A 101 11.66 11.86 6.02
CA SER A 101 11.03 10.98 6.99
C SER A 101 11.45 9.53 6.76
N SER A 102 11.40 8.72 7.79
CA SER A 102 11.58 7.26 7.68
C SER A 102 10.40 6.55 7.00
N ARG A 103 9.30 7.24 6.76
CA ARG A 103 8.14 6.76 6.00
C ARG A 103 7.88 7.73 4.88
N VAL A 104 7.92 7.24 3.63
CA VAL A 104 7.70 8.05 2.42
C VAL A 104 6.53 7.47 1.67
N LEU A 105 5.56 8.32 1.33
CA LEU A 105 4.41 7.96 0.51
C LEU A 105 4.52 8.70 -0.83
N LEU A 106 4.58 7.96 -1.92
CA LEU A 106 4.70 8.53 -3.26
C LEU A 106 3.31 8.65 -3.91
N ASN A 107 2.92 9.88 -4.22
CA ASN A 107 1.73 10.19 -4.99
C ASN A 107 2.10 10.19 -6.48
N THR A 108 1.89 9.06 -7.15
CA THR A 108 2.25 8.87 -8.55
C THR A 108 1.16 9.38 -9.47
N GLY A 109 -0.12 9.31 -9.04
CA GLY A 109 -1.30 9.61 -9.85
C GLY A 109 -1.51 8.63 -11.02
N SER A 110 -0.69 7.56 -11.14
CA SER A 110 -0.71 6.65 -12.29
C SER A 110 -1.76 5.53 -12.15
N HIS A 111 -2.43 5.41 -11.00
CA HIS A 111 -3.54 4.48 -10.76
C HIS A 111 -4.69 5.16 -10.02
N PRO A 112 -5.41 6.10 -10.68
CA PRO A 112 -6.38 6.97 -10.02
C PRO A 112 -7.72 6.28 -9.69
N ASP A 113 -8.02 5.12 -10.30
CA ASP A 113 -9.27 4.38 -10.12
C ASP A 113 -9.00 2.99 -9.56
N PRO A 114 -9.23 2.76 -8.25
CA PRO A 114 -8.98 1.47 -7.59
C PRO A 114 -9.93 0.35 -8.03
N ASP A 115 -11.01 0.68 -8.73
CA ASP A 115 -11.99 -0.31 -9.23
C ASP A 115 -11.66 -0.77 -10.66
N HIS A 116 -10.67 -0.14 -11.30
CA HIS A 116 -10.26 -0.47 -12.66
C HIS A 116 -8.81 -0.97 -12.72
N TRP A 117 -8.62 -2.23 -13.15
CA TRP A 117 -7.28 -2.73 -13.42
C TRP A 117 -6.72 -2.16 -14.72
N GLY A 118 -5.98 -1.07 -14.63
CA GLY A 118 -5.35 -0.42 -15.79
C GLY A 118 -4.13 -1.16 -16.33
N GLY A 119 -3.41 -1.87 -15.47
CA GLY A 119 -2.20 -2.64 -15.82
C GLY A 119 -0.97 -1.81 -16.21
N ASN A 120 -1.12 -0.52 -16.46
CA ASN A 120 -0.05 0.39 -16.90
C ASN A 120 0.20 1.49 -15.87
N PHE A 121 0.45 1.09 -14.63
CA PHE A 121 0.87 2.01 -13.59
C PHE A 121 2.40 2.10 -13.50
N SER A 122 2.89 3.20 -12.92
CA SER A 122 4.31 3.46 -12.74
C SER A 122 4.92 2.55 -11.67
N ALA A 123 6.10 2.02 -11.92
CA ALA A 123 6.88 1.25 -10.96
C ALA A 123 7.95 2.14 -10.29
N ILE A 124 8.46 1.70 -9.16
CA ILE A 124 9.53 2.40 -8.43
C ILE A 124 10.88 1.79 -8.82
N SER A 125 11.82 2.59 -9.31
CA SER A 125 13.12 2.04 -9.70
C SER A 125 13.86 1.43 -8.50
N PRO A 126 14.55 0.30 -8.69
CA PRO A 126 15.40 -0.28 -7.65
C PRO A 126 16.50 0.68 -7.17
N SER A 127 16.93 1.62 -8.01
CA SER A 127 17.91 2.65 -7.66
C SER A 127 17.33 3.67 -6.69
N LEU A 128 16.06 4.07 -6.86
CA LEU A 128 15.37 4.96 -5.93
C LEU A 128 15.14 4.28 -4.58
N ILE A 129 14.76 3.01 -4.59
CA ILE A 129 14.56 2.23 -3.35
C ILE A 129 15.87 2.13 -2.56
N ARG A 130 16.99 1.83 -3.22
CA ARG A 130 18.31 1.85 -2.57
C ARG A 130 18.66 3.22 -2.00
N TYR A 131 18.38 4.28 -2.74
CA TYR A 131 18.56 5.64 -2.25
C TYR A 131 17.72 5.90 -0.99
N PHE A 132 16.46 5.45 -0.96
CA PHE A 132 15.62 5.55 0.23
C PHE A 132 16.21 4.80 1.42
N ALA A 133 16.67 3.55 1.24
CA ALA A 133 17.30 2.76 2.29
C ALA A 133 18.53 3.46 2.86
N GLU A 134 19.42 3.99 1.99
CA GLU A 134 20.62 4.76 2.38
C GLU A 134 20.28 6.04 3.16
N ASN A 135 19.08 6.60 2.97
CA ASN A 135 18.58 7.80 3.65
C ASN A 135 17.62 7.48 4.82
N GLY A 136 17.59 6.22 5.29
CA GLY A 136 16.87 5.82 6.50
C GLY A 136 15.37 5.65 6.34
N VAL A 137 14.87 5.51 5.13
CA VAL A 137 13.46 5.14 4.88
C VAL A 137 13.28 3.67 5.27
N THR A 138 12.27 3.38 6.06
CA THR A 138 11.91 2.04 6.55
C THR A 138 10.54 1.57 6.08
N LEU A 139 9.72 2.49 5.54
CA LEU A 139 8.44 2.18 4.90
C LEU A 139 8.28 3.05 3.65
N LEU A 140 7.99 2.40 2.52
CA LEU A 140 7.61 3.03 1.26
C LEU A 140 6.13 2.75 1.00
N GLY A 141 5.33 3.81 0.87
CA GLY A 141 3.94 3.74 0.43
C GLY A 141 3.78 4.20 -1.01
N VAL A 142 2.88 3.58 -1.75
CA VAL A 142 2.56 3.94 -3.13
C VAL A 142 1.05 3.90 -3.38
N ASP A 143 0.58 4.74 -4.29
CA ASP A 143 -0.82 4.75 -4.77
C ASP A 143 -1.06 3.79 -5.94
N THR A 144 -0.05 2.98 -6.29
CA THR A 144 -0.14 1.91 -7.28
C THR A 144 -0.41 0.56 -6.64
N PRO A 145 -0.99 -0.41 -7.38
CA PRO A 145 -1.22 -1.76 -6.88
C PRO A 145 0.05 -2.57 -6.63
N SER A 146 1.20 -2.10 -7.11
CA SER A 146 2.51 -2.72 -6.90
C SER A 146 3.63 -1.69 -7.04
N VAL A 147 4.75 -1.92 -6.34
CA VAL A 147 6.02 -1.17 -6.54
C VAL A 147 6.74 -1.60 -7.81
N ASP A 148 6.48 -2.80 -8.34
CA ASP A 148 6.95 -3.28 -9.65
C ASP A 148 5.88 -3.10 -10.72
N HIS A 149 6.25 -3.11 -12.00
CA HIS A 149 5.29 -3.16 -13.11
C HIS A 149 4.43 -4.43 -13.06
N ALA A 150 3.19 -4.34 -13.54
CA ALA A 150 2.21 -5.43 -13.50
C ALA A 150 2.66 -6.72 -14.17
N ASP A 151 3.52 -6.65 -15.18
CA ASP A 151 4.05 -7.78 -15.94
C ASP A 151 5.45 -8.22 -15.48
N SER A 152 6.00 -7.57 -14.46
CA SER A 152 7.30 -7.93 -13.87
C SER A 152 7.29 -9.36 -13.33
N LYS A 153 8.31 -10.14 -13.68
CA LYS A 153 8.51 -11.50 -13.14
C LYS A 153 9.68 -11.57 -12.17
N ASP A 154 10.61 -10.64 -12.31
CA ASP A 154 11.84 -10.61 -11.53
C ASP A 154 11.67 -9.82 -10.22
N LEU A 155 10.59 -9.03 -10.10
CA LEU A 155 10.23 -8.22 -8.92
C LEU A 155 11.43 -7.45 -8.35
N LEU A 156 12.12 -6.71 -9.22
CA LEU A 156 13.38 -6.05 -8.86
C LEU A 156 13.20 -4.96 -7.79
N SER A 157 12.04 -4.32 -7.75
CA SER A 157 11.72 -3.30 -6.76
C SER A 157 11.40 -3.93 -5.40
N HIS A 158 10.65 -5.04 -5.37
CA HIS A 158 10.49 -5.84 -4.15
C HIS A 158 11.84 -6.35 -3.64
N ALA A 159 12.70 -6.87 -4.52
CA ALA A 159 14.03 -7.33 -4.15
C ALA A 159 14.87 -6.18 -3.53
N ALA A 160 14.79 -4.97 -4.10
CA ALA A 160 15.47 -3.81 -3.54
C ALA A 160 14.90 -3.39 -2.18
N CYS A 161 13.57 -3.48 -1.97
CA CYS A 161 12.95 -3.25 -0.67
C CYS A 161 13.41 -4.28 0.37
N LYS A 162 13.48 -5.56 0.00
CA LYS A 162 14.06 -6.60 0.84
C LYS A 162 15.49 -6.27 1.27
N ASP A 163 16.35 -5.96 0.29
CA ASP A 163 17.77 -5.67 0.54
C ASP A 163 17.96 -4.42 1.42
N GLY A 164 17.07 -3.44 1.29
CA GLY A 164 17.06 -2.20 2.06
C GLY A 164 16.29 -2.27 3.38
N ASP A 165 15.69 -3.39 3.74
CA ASP A 165 14.76 -3.56 4.88
C ASP A 165 13.65 -2.49 4.89
N ILE A 166 13.01 -2.26 3.75
CA ILE A 166 11.89 -1.32 3.58
C ILE A 166 10.59 -2.10 3.50
N LEU A 167 9.61 -1.79 4.38
CA LEU A 167 8.24 -2.31 4.27
C LEU A 167 7.52 -1.64 3.11
N ILE A 168 6.66 -2.40 2.43
CA ILE A 168 5.90 -1.95 1.27
C ILE A 168 4.43 -1.78 1.66
N LEU A 169 3.86 -0.60 1.37
CA LEU A 169 2.46 -0.25 1.59
C LEU A 169 1.86 0.20 0.26
N GLU A 170 0.98 -0.61 -0.32
CA GLU A 170 0.47 -0.43 -1.68
C GLU A 170 -1.01 -0.06 -1.72
N GLY A 171 -1.48 0.38 -2.90
CA GLY A 171 -2.89 0.66 -3.14
C GLY A 171 -3.46 1.84 -2.34
N LEU A 172 -2.64 2.84 -2.03
CA LEU A 172 -3.08 4.05 -1.34
C LEU A 172 -3.91 4.96 -2.26
N VAL A 173 -4.75 5.78 -1.68
CA VAL A 173 -5.49 6.85 -2.38
C VAL A 173 -4.90 8.19 -1.97
N LEU A 174 -3.95 8.69 -2.75
CA LEU A 174 -3.22 9.93 -2.45
C LEU A 174 -3.71 11.13 -3.30
N ASN A 175 -4.66 10.91 -4.21
CA ASN A 175 -5.24 11.99 -5.00
C ASN A 175 -5.88 13.06 -4.11
N GLY A 176 -5.46 14.30 -4.27
CA GLY A 176 -5.93 15.44 -3.47
C GLY A 176 -5.25 15.58 -2.11
N VAL A 177 -4.29 14.72 -1.76
CA VAL A 177 -3.41 14.90 -0.60
C VAL A 177 -2.27 15.83 -0.99
N GLU A 178 -2.07 16.91 -0.23
CA GLU A 178 -0.97 17.85 -0.46
C GLU A 178 0.37 17.21 -0.04
N ASP A 179 1.45 17.60 -0.73
CA ASP A 179 2.81 17.22 -0.32
C ASP A 179 3.13 17.80 1.06
N GLY A 180 3.77 17.00 1.90
CA GLY A 180 4.12 17.49 3.23
C GLY A 180 4.31 16.39 4.28
N ALA A 181 4.44 16.82 5.52
CA ALA A 181 4.61 15.94 6.66
C ALA A 181 3.26 15.68 7.35
N TYR A 182 3.02 14.40 7.64
CA TYR A 182 1.85 13.89 8.33
C TYR A 182 2.25 12.82 9.34
N GLU A 183 1.30 12.35 10.12
CA GLU A 183 1.42 11.10 10.83
C GLU A 183 0.62 10.04 10.09
N LEU A 184 1.30 8.96 9.70
CA LEU A 184 0.70 7.75 9.10
C LEU A 184 0.19 6.82 10.19
N LEU A 185 -0.98 6.22 9.98
CA LEU A 185 -1.50 5.07 10.71
C LEU A 185 -1.94 4.02 9.68
N ALA A 186 -1.21 2.90 9.57
CA ALA A 186 -1.46 1.84 8.59
C ALA A 186 -1.19 0.46 9.21
N LEU A 187 -1.92 0.12 10.28
CA LEU A 187 -1.71 -1.13 11.02
C LEU A 187 -2.27 -2.33 10.28
N PRO A 188 -1.48 -3.38 10.04
CA PRO A 188 -1.97 -4.64 9.48
C PRO A 188 -2.76 -5.45 10.51
N LEU A 189 -3.62 -6.33 10.03
CA LEU A 189 -4.23 -7.37 10.85
C LEU A 189 -3.16 -8.38 11.28
N LYS A 190 -3.31 -8.96 12.48
CA LYS A 190 -2.40 -9.97 13.01
C LYS A 190 -2.79 -11.36 12.49
N LEU A 191 -2.49 -11.63 11.22
CA LEU A 191 -2.84 -12.86 10.52
C LEU A 191 -1.66 -13.83 10.53
N GLN A 192 -1.76 -14.93 11.24
CA GLN A 192 -0.67 -15.89 11.37
C GLN A 192 -0.32 -16.56 10.04
N GLY A 193 0.93 -16.44 9.60
CA GLY A 193 1.47 -17.09 8.43
C GLY A 193 1.07 -16.46 7.08
N PHE A 194 0.47 -15.25 7.09
CA PHE A 194 0.09 -14.56 5.87
C PHE A 194 1.23 -13.69 5.35
N ASP A 195 1.23 -13.52 4.06
CA ASP A 195 2.19 -12.78 3.25
C ASP A 195 1.87 -11.28 3.12
N ALA A 196 0.66 -10.85 3.50
CA ALA A 196 0.24 -9.45 3.54
C ALA A 196 -0.99 -9.28 4.45
N SER A 197 -1.42 -8.04 4.60
CA SER A 197 -2.71 -7.71 5.21
C SER A 197 -3.30 -6.45 4.61
N PRO A 198 -4.61 -6.42 4.29
CA PRO A 198 -5.32 -5.16 4.09
C PRO A 198 -5.17 -4.25 5.31
N VAL A 199 -5.10 -2.95 5.05
CA VAL A 199 -5.06 -1.92 6.08
C VAL A 199 -6.09 -0.83 5.78
N ARG A 200 -6.57 -0.13 6.80
CA ARG A 200 -7.18 1.18 6.59
C ARG A 200 -6.15 2.25 6.93
N ALA A 201 -5.41 2.68 5.89
CA ALA A 201 -4.40 3.72 6.02
C ALA A 201 -5.07 5.09 6.15
N VAL A 202 -4.60 5.87 7.12
CA VAL A 202 -5.04 7.25 7.31
C VAL A 202 -3.84 8.15 7.58
N LEU A 203 -3.95 9.40 7.18
CA LEU A 203 -3.02 10.46 7.55
C LEU A 203 -3.67 11.35 8.61
N ARG A 204 -2.88 11.80 9.54
CA ARG A 204 -3.24 12.81 10.54
C ARG A 204 -2.33 14.02 10.40
N SER A 205 -2.91 15.23 10.35
CA SER A 205 -2.13 16.47 10.36
C SER A 205 -1.28 16.55 11.63
N LEU A 206 -0.01 16.87 11.47
CA LEU A 206 0.87 17.12 12.61
C LEU A 206 0.42 18.39 13.35
N PRO A 207 0.56 18.46 14.69
CA PRO A 207 0.32 19.69 15.42
C PRO A 207 1.32 20.77 14.96
N LEU A 208 0.82 21.99 14.77
CA LEU A 208 1.62 23.17 14.49
C LEU A 208 2.57 23.50 15.63
#